data_68e800ae0ec2d9298ac5055ecdc6d63a
#
_entry.id   68e800ae0ec2d9298ac5055ecdc6d63a
#
_cell.length_a   1.000
_cell.length_b   1.000
_cell.length_c   1.000
_cell.angle_alpha   90.00
_cell.angle_beta   90.00
_cell.angle_gamma   90.00
#
_symmetry.space_group_name_H-M   'P 1'
#
loop_
_entity.id
_entity.type
_entity.pdbx_description
1 polymer ?
#
loop_
_entity_poly.entity_id
_entity_poly.type
_entity_poly.pdbx_seq_one_letter_code
_entity_poly.pdbx_strand_id
1 'polypeptide(L)'
;ETHVAALWGGTAMRASREFYEAYAASARKFAELAEKAGADIIISNHDIFDDAHAKIAALAERRPGDPHPFVLGPEATVSYMGVAEHCAMAGMARLQIADD
;
A
#
# COMPACT_ATOMS: atom_id res chain seq x y z
N GLU A 1 9.10 -6.41 -21.26
CA GLU A 1 9.50 -6.24 -19.86
C GLU A 1 8.38 -6.68 -18.93
N THR A 2 8.70 -7.46 -17.91
CA THR A 2 7.70 -8.01 -17.00
C THR A 2 7.67 -7.23 -15.70
N HIS A 3 6.46 -6.87 -15.26
CA HIS A 3 6.25 -6.21 -13.98
C HIS A 3 5.30 -7.05 -13.13
N VAL A 4 5.43 -6.90 -11.81
CA VAL A 4 4.56 -7.59 -10.86
C VAL A 4 3.81 -6.53 -10.06
N ALA A 5 2.49 -6.62 -10.08
CA ALA A 5 1.63 -5.71 -9.34
C ALA A 5 1.15 -6.35 -8.05
N ALA A 6 1.26 -5.62 -6.96
CA ALA A 6 0.68 -5.98 -5.68
C ALA A 6 -0.64 -5.22 -5.51
N LEU A 7 -1.74 -5.95 -5.36
CA LEU A 7 -3.07 -5.36 -5.15
C LEU A 7 -3.43 -5.45 -3.68
N TRP A 8 -3.58 -4.28 -3.04
CA TRP A 8 -3.95 -4.19 -1.63
C TRP A 8 -5.40 -3.73 -1.50
N GLY A 9 -6.24 -4.58 -0.93
CA GLY A 9 -7.66 -4.30 -0.75
C GLY A 9 -8.06 -3.76 0.62
N GLY A 10 -7.13 -3.71 1.55
CA GLY A 10 -7.41 -3.38 2.94
C GLY A 10 -7.25 -1.90 3.27
N THR A 11 -8.08 -1.04 2.70
CA THR A 11 -7.93 0.40 2.90
C THR A 11 -8.83 0.98 3.99
N ALA A 12 -9.84 0.24 4.46
CA ALA A 12 -10.73 0.67 5.54
C ALA A 12 -10.29 0.04 6.85
N MET A 13 -10.22 0.85 7.90
CA MET A 13 -9.85 0.38 9.23
C MET A 13 -10.98 0.63 10.22
N ARG A 14 -11.22 -0.34 11.10
CA ARG A 14 -12.18 -0.21 12.20
C ARG A 14 -11.43 0.15 13.48
N ALA A 15 -12.03 0.99 14.32
CA ALA A 15 -11.43 1.44 15.58
C ALA A 15 -11.58 0.36 16.66
N SER A 16 -10.91 -0.78 16.50
CA SER A 16 -10.83 -1.82 17.49
C SER A 16 -9.41 -2.39 17.54
N ARG A 17 -8.97 -2.76 18.75
CA ARG A 17 -7.63 -3.34 18.94
C ARG A 17 -7.46 -4.60 18.10
N GLU A 18 -8.43 -5.49 18.16
CA GLU A 18 -8.39 -6.75 17.41
C GLU A 18 -8.24 -6.52 15.92
N PHE A 19 -9.00 -5.57 15.39
CA PHE A 19 -8.92 -5.24 13.97
C PHE A 19 -7.54 -4.66 13.60
N TYR A 20 -7.04 -3.72 14.39
CA TYR A 20 -5.74 -3.12 14.12
C TYR A 20 -4.59 -4.13 14.20
N GLU A 21 -4.64 -5.06 15.15
CA GLU A 21 -3.64 -6.11 15.27
C GLU A 21 -3.63 -7.01 14.02
N ALA A 22 -4.81 -7.45 13.59
CA ALA A 22 -4.95 -8.27 12.39
C ALA A 22 -4.50 -7.53 11.14
N TYR A 23 -4.87 -6.25 11.03
CA TYR A 23 -4.50 -5.41 9.90
C TYR A 23 -2.98 -5.23 9.81
N ALA A 24 -2.35 -4.89 10.93
CA ALA A 24 -0.89 -4.70 10.97
C ALA A 24 -0.16 -5.99 10.58
N ALA A 25 -0.61 -7.13 11.10
CA ALA A 25 -0.01 -8.43 10.76
C ALA A 25 -0.19 -8.77 9.29
N SER A 26 -1.38 -8.48 8.73
CA SER A 26 -1.67 -8.71 7.30
C SER A 26 -0.80 -7.81 6.40
N ALA A 27 -0.65 -6.54 6.76
CA ALA A 27 0.18 -5.60 6.01
C ALA A 27 1.64 -6.03 5.99
N ARG A 28 2.15 -6.48 7.14
CA ARG A 28 3.53 -6.99 7.24
C ARG A 28 3.74 -8.22 6.38
N LYS A 29 2.82 -9.18 6.47
CA LYS A 29 2.88 -10.40 5.68
C LYS A 29 2.81 -10.08 4.19
N PHE A 30 1.93 -9.19 3.79
CA PHE A 30 1.79 -8.80 2.38
C PHE A 30 3.07 -8.11 1.87
N ALA A 31 3.70 -7.27 2.70
CA ALA A 31 4.97 -6.65 2.34
C ALA A 31 6.05 -7.69 2.04
N GLU A 32 6.14 -8.74 2.88
CA GLU A 32 7.10 -9.82 2.68
C GLU A 32 6.83 -10.58 1.39
N LEU A 33 5.57 -10.89 1.11
CA LEU A 33 5.18 -11.59 -0.12
C LEU A 33 5.45 -10.74 -1.35
N ALA A 34 5.13 -9.46 -1.29
CA ALA A 34 5.39 -8.52 -2.39
C ALA A 34 6.88 -8.38 -2.68
N GLU A 35 7.68 -8.31 -1.63
CA GLU A 35 9.14 -8.25 -1.76
C GLU A 35 9.70 -9.50 -2.44
N LYS A 36 9.27 -10.68 -2.01
CA LYS A 36 9.69 -11.95 -2.62
C LYS A 36 9.29 -12.05 -4.08
N ALA A 37 8.11 -11.55 -4.42
CA ALA A 37 7.62 -11.57 -5.79
C ALA A 37 8.25 -10.49 -6.68
N GLY A 38 9.01 -9.57 -6.09
CA GLY A 38 9.58 -8.44 -6.83
C GLY A 38 8.54 -7.47 -7.32
N ALA A 39 7.46 -7.28 -6.55
CA ALA A 39 6.37 -6.38 -6.93
C ALA A 39 6.88 -4.93 -7.02
N ASP A 40 6.80 -4.35 -8.19
CA ASP A 40 7.25 -2.99 -8.48
C ASP A 40 6.11 -2.03 -8.78
N ILE A 41 4.87 -2.52 -8.69
CA ILE A 41 3.64 -1.75 -8.85
C ILE A 41 2.77 -2.02 -7.63
N ILE A 42 2.22 -0.96 -7.04
CA ILE A 42 1.19 -1.09 -5.99
C ILE A 42 -0.12 -0.51 -6.51
N ILE A 43 -1.19 -1.29 -6.36
CA ILE A 43 -2.54 -0.89 -6.76
C ILE A 43 -3.46 -1.08 -5.57
N SER A 44 -4.25 -0.07 -5.25
CA SER A 44 -5.27 -0.14 -4.21
C SER A 44 -6.65 -0.43 -4.82
N ASN A 45 -7.54 -1.02 -4.04
CA ASN A 45 -8.92 -1.19 -4.42
C ASN A 45 -9.72 0.14 -4.40
N HIS A 46 -9.12 1.20 -3.84
CA HIS A 46 -9.65 2.57 -3.87
C HIS A 46 -8.60 3.49 -4.49
N ASP A 47 -8.96 4.17 -5.55
CA ASP A 47 -8.05 4.97 -6.37
C ASP A 47 -7.40 6.15 -5.64
N ILE A 48 -7.99 6.61 -4.55
CA ILE A 48 -7.43 7.70 -3.74
C ILE A 48 -6.17 7.28 -2.99
N PHE A 49 -5.99 5.98 -2.72
CA PHE A 49 -4.88 5.49 -1.91
C PHE A 49 -3.63 5.14 -2.71
N ASP A 50 -3.72 5.08 -4.05
CA ASP A 50 -2.57 4.80 -4.91
C ASP A 50 -2.32 5.88 -5.96
N ASP A 51 -3.04 6.99 -5.86
CA ASP A 51 -2.94 8.12 -6.78
C ASP A 51 -3.24 7.71 -8.23
N ALA A 52 -4.17 6.77 -8.41
CA ALA A 52 -4.46 6.17 -9.71
C ALA A 52 -4.90 7.19 -10.76
N HIS A 53 -5.71 8.16 -10.39
CA HIS A 53 -6.18 9.18 -11.35
C HIS A 53 -5.01 9.98 -11.95
N ALA A 54 -4.07 10.42 -11.11
CA ALA A 54 -2.90 11.15 -11.59
C ALA A 54 -2.00 10.26 -12.45
N LYS A 55 -1.83 9.00 -12.04
CA LYS A 55 -1.03 8.03 -12.80
C LYS A 55 -1.65 7.72 -14.16
N ILE A 56 -2.96 7.57 -14.24
CA ILE A 56 -3.67 7.35 -15.50
C ILE A 56 -3.51 8.56 -16.42
N ALA A 57 -3.65 9.78 -15.88
CA ALA A 57 -3.45 11.00 -16.66
C ALA A 57 -2.01 11.08 -17.18
N ALA A 58 -1.02 10.76 -16.35
CA ALA A 58 0.38 10.73 -16.76
C ALA A 58 0.64 9.67 -17.83
N LEU A 59 -0.03 8.52 -17.73
CA LEU A 59 0.10 7.45 -18.71
C LEU A 59 -0.40 7.89 -20.09
N ALA A 60 -1.50 8.65 -20.14
CA ALA A 60 -2.05 9.17 -21.38
C ALA A 60 -1.09 10.14 -22.08
N GLU A 61 -0.26 10.84 -21.34
CA GLU A 61 0.73 11.80 -21.86
C GLU A 61 2.11 11.18 -22.06
N ARG A 62 2.26 9.89 -21.73
CA ARG A 62 3.54 9.21 -21.80
C ARG A 62 4.07 9.09 -23.21
N ARG A 63 5.35 9.38 -23.38
CA ARG A 63 6.08 9.26 -24.65
C ARG A 63 7.05 8.08 -24.57
N PRO A 64 7.50 7.54 -25.71
CA PRO A 64 8.54 6.50 -25.71
C PRO A 64 9.78 6.96 -24.92
N GLY A 65 10.23 6.12 -23.99
CA GLY A 65 11.37 6.43 -23.13
C GLY A 65 11.02 7.05 -21.78
N ASP A 66 9.79 7.55 -21.63
CA ASP A 66 9.33 8.08 -20.35
C ASP A 66 9.09 6.95 -19.35
N PRO A 67 9.30 7.18 -18.04
CA PRO A 67 8.97 6.20 -17.01
C PRO A 67 7.49 5.86 -17.01
N HIS A 68 7.15 4.60 -16.73
CA HIS A 68 5.75 4.20 -16.56
C HIS A 68 5.26 4.69 -15.19
N PRO A 69 4.16 5.47 -15.12
CA PRO A 69 3.72 6.09 -13.86
C PRO A 69 3.37 5.12 -12.75
N PHE A 70 2.94 3.89 -13.07
CA PHE A 70 2.61 2.87 -12.07
C PHE A 70 3.83 2.09 -11.60
N VAL A 71 4.95 2.12 -12.30
CA VAL A 71 6.15 1.36 -11.94
C VAL A 71 7.02 2.22 -11.05
N LEU A 72 6.84 2.09 -9.73
CA LEU A 72 7.55 2.88 -8.73
C LEU A 72 8.75 2.13 -8.12
N GLY A 73 8.86 0.84 -8.41
CA GLY A 73 9.94 0.00 -7.91
C GLY A 73 9.54 -0.83 -6.69
N PRO A 74 10.29 -1.93 -6.42
CA PRO A 74 9.96 -2.81 -5.31
C PRO A 74 10.06 -2.14 -3.94
N GLU A 75 10.97 -1.19 -3.78
CA GLU A 75 11.15 -0.46 -2.51
C GLU A 75 9.92 0.39 -2.18
N ALA A 76 9.30 1.01 -3.19
CA ALA A 76 8.10 1.81 -3.00
C ALA A 76 6.92 0.93 -2.55
N THR A 77 6.81 -0.28 -3.09
CA THR A 77 5.77 -1.24 -2.70
C THR A 77 5.90 -1.63 -1.23
N VAL A 78 7.11 -1.97 -0.80
CA VAL A 78 7.39 -2.33 0.60
C VAL A 78 7.12 -1.14 1.52
N SER A 79 7.54 0.05 1.14
CA SER A 79 7.30 1.28 1.92
C SER A 79 5.82 1.58 2.06
N TYR A 80 5.04 1.40 1.01
CA TYR A 80 3.58 1.58 1.04
C TYR A 80 2.96 0.66 2.10
N MET A 81 3.34 -0.61 2.11
CA MET A 81 2.82 -1.57 3.08
C MET A 81 3.32 -1.26 4.50
N GLY A 82 4.52 -0.71 4.64
CA GLY A 82 5.03 -0.23 5.92
C GLY A 82 4.18 0.90 6.49
N VAL A 83 3.75 1.82 5.65
CA VAL A 83 2.83 2.89 6.06
C VAL A 83 1.50 2.30 6.54
N ALA A 84 0.94 1.33 5.80
CA ALA A 84 -0.30 0.67 6.20
C ALA A 84 -0.17 -0.01 7.57
N GLU A 85 0.92 -0.72 7.81
CA GLU A 85 1.21 -1.36 9.10
C GLU A 85 1.31 -0.33 10.22
N HIS A 86 2.09 0.71 10.03
CA HIS A 86 2.31 1.75 11.04
C HIS A 86 1.05 2.57 11.33
N CYS A 87 0.20 2.79 10.34
CA CYS A 87 -1.10 3.43 10.55
C CYS A 87 -1.99 2.59 11.48
N ALA A 88 -2.00 1.27 11.31
CA ALA A 88 -2.74 0.38 12.19
C ALA A 88 -2.17 0.41 13.63
N MET A 89 -0.86 0.41 13.75
CA MET A 89 -0.18 0.51 15.06
C MET A 89 -0.49 1.84 15.75
N ALA A 90 -0.54 2.92 14.99
CA ALA A 90 -0.93 4.24 15.51
C ALA A 90 -2.38 4.23 16.00
N GLY A 91 -3.26 3.53 15.28
CA GLY A 91 -4.66 3.34 15.70
C GLY A 91 -4.76 2.62 17.04
N MET A 92 -3.98 1.55 17.23
CA MET A 92 -3.91 0.85 18.51
C MET A 92 -3.43 1.76 19.63
N ALA A 93 -2.40 2.56 19.38
CA ALA A 93 -1.88 3.48 20.38
C ALA A 93 -2.92 4.52 20.79
N ARG A 94 -3.71 5.02 19.85
CA ARG A 94 -4.80 5.97 20.18
C ARG A 94 -5.88 5.34 21.03
N LEU A 95 -6.23 4.08 20.77
CA LEU A 95 -7.19 3.35 21.59
C LEU A 95 -6.67 3.16 23.03
N GLN A 96 -5.38 2.86 23.17
CA GLN A 96 -4.75 2.73 24.48
C GLN A 96 -4.83 4.02 25.27
N ILE A 97 -4.55 5.14 24.64
CA ILE A 97 -4.63 6.47 25.28
C ILE A 97 -6.08 6.78 25.71
N ALA A 98 -7.06 6.44 24.88
CA ALA A 98 -8.47 6.69 25.18
C ALA A 98 -8.98 5.84 26.37
N ASP A 99 -8.41 4.62 26.52
CA ASP A 99 -8.78 3.72 27.63
C ASP A 99 -8.14 4.11 28.96
N ASP A 100 -7.06 4.84 28.93
CA ASP A 100 -6.37 5.33 30.13
C ASP A 100 -7.04 6.60 30.66
#